data_e389125fbfae0533dc15748ce6bffb65
#
_entry.id   e389125fbfae0533dc15748ce6bffb65
#
_cell.length_a   1.000
_cell.length_b   1.000
_cell.length_c   1.000
_cell.angle_alpha   90.00
_cell.angle_beta   90.00
_cell.angle_gamma   90.00
#
_symmetry.space_group_name_H-M   'P 1'
#
loop_
_entity.id
_entity.type
_entity.pdbx_description
1 polymer ?
#
loop_
_entity_poly.entity_id
_entity_poly.type
_entity_poly.pdbx_seq_one_letter_code
_entity_poly.pdbx_strand_id
1 'polypeptide(L)'
;HDQLRLVEKIYQDFERGGANLPAEKQAELRKLNQQLSMLSLKFGENVLAETNKNFKLVVDKKEDLKGLSDDVIAAAAETAKKAGMEGKWVFTLQKPSMLPFLQYAENRDLREKLYKGYLNRANYNNAFDNKQVIADIVKLRDQRAKLLGYPNYAAYVVDDNMAKTPENVDQFLMKLWAPALERAKKEREDMQAMIDKEGGKFKLQSWDWWYYAEKVRKAKYDLDEAQLKPYFKLENVIDGMIYVANKLYGVKFIKRPDIPVYNEEAMAYEVQEADGRHIGIFYMDFHPRPGKNAGAW
;
A
#
# COMPACT_ATOMS: atom_id res chain seq x y z
N HIS A 1 25.43 -2.75 28.60
CA HIS A 1 24.85 -3.78 27.76
C HIS A 1 24.36 -3.15 26.41
N ASP A 2 23.59 -2.07 26.46
CA ASP A 2 23.00 -1.43 25.27
C ASP A 2 24.03 -0.77 24.35
N GLN A 3 25.05 -0.12 24.93
CA GLN A 3 26.15 0.47 24.18
C GLN A 3 26.93 -0.59 23.39
N LEU A 4 27.22 -1.74 24.02
CA LEU A 4 27.89 -2.85 23.33
C LEU A 4 27.03 -3.36 22.18
N ARG A 5 25.73 -3.54 22.41
CA ARG A 5 24.79 -3.96 21.36
C ARG A 5 24.72 -2.97 20.21
N LEU A 6 24.76 -1.68 20.49
CA LEU A 6 24.78 -0.64 19.46
C LEU A 6 26.04 -0.73 18.59
N VAL A 7 27.22 -0.89 19.23
CA VAL A 7 28.48 -1.06 18.51
C VAL A 7 28.50 -2.31 17.65
N GLU A 8 27.99 -3.45 18.15
CA GLU A 8 27.85 -4.69 17.40
C GLU A 8 26.95 -4.49 16.16
N LYS A 9 25.82 -3.80 16.31
CA LYS A 9 24.92 -3.52 15.21
C LYS A 9 25.56 -2.63 14.14
N ILE A 10 26.21 -1.56 14.54
CA ILE A 10 26.91 -0.66 13.61
C ILE A 10 28.02 -1.42 12.87
N TYR A 11 28.80 -2.23 13.58
CA TYR A 11 29.85 -3.04 12.97
C TYR A 11 29.28 -4.02 11.94
N GLN A 12 28.20 -4.73 12.28
CA GLN A 12 27.51 -5.65 11.38
C GLN A 12 26.96 -4.93 10.12
N ASP A 13 26.44 -3.72 10.27
CA ASP A 13 25.94 -2.93 9.14
C ASP A 13 27.07 -2.59 8.15
N PHE A 14 28.25 -2.19 8.65
CA PHE A 14 29.42 -1.96 7.81
C PHE A 14 29.92 -3.25 7.13
N GLU A 15 30.00 -4.36 7.86
CA GLU A 15 30.43 -5.65 7.34
C GLU A 15 29.46 -6.14 6.24
N ARG A 16 28.15 -6.09 6.50
CA ARG A 16 27.09 -6.43 5.55
C ARG A 16 27.03 -5.46 4.37
N GLY A 17 27.47 -4.23 4.58
CA GLY A 17 27.68 -3.21 3.53
C GLY A 17 28.92 -3.46 2.67
N GLY A 18 29.74 -4.48 2.99
CA GLY A 18 30.93 -4.86 2.22
C GLY A 18 32.20 -4.14 2.61
N ALA A 19 32.29 -3.54 3.81
CA ALA A 19 33.50 -2.83 4.25
C ALA A 19 34.75 -3.73 4.28
N ASN A 20 34.58 -5.02 4.57
CA ASN A 20 35.66 -6.01 4.66
C ASN A 20 36.04 -6.60 3.27
N LEU A 21 35.40 -6.22 2.20
CA LEU A 21 35.75 -6.70 0.86
C LEU A 21 37.04 -6.06 0.34
N PRO A 22 37.83 -6.77 -0.48
CA PRO A 22 38.94 -6.17 -1.24
C PRO A 22 38.45 -5.01 -2.12
N ALA A 23 39.33 -4.03 -2.38
CA ALA A 23 38.98 -2.79 -3.10
C ALA A 23 38.27 -3.03 -4.45
N GLU A 24 38.70 -4.04 -5.21
CA GLU A 24 38.10 -4.44 -6.47
C GLU A 24 36.64 -4.89 -6.27
N LYS A 25 36.40 -5.77 -5.30
CA LYS A 25 35.04 -6.23 -4.96
C LYS A 25 34.16 -5.15 -4.38
N GLN A 26 34.71 -4.18 -3.65
CA GLN A 26 33.96 -2.98 -3.21
C GLN A 26 33.54 -2.12 -4.39
N ALA A 27 34.37 -1.99 -5.44
CA ALA A 27 34.00 -1.28 -6.66
C ALA A 27 32.86 -1.98 -7.42
N GLU A 28 32.90 -3.32 -7.50
CA GLU A 28 31.82 -4.13 -8.05
C GLU A 28 30.52 -3.97 -7.25
N LEU A 29 30.59 -4.03 -5.92
CA LEU A 29 29.44 -3.85 -5.04
C LEU A 29 28.81 -2.46 -5.22
N ARG A 30 29.61 -1.41 -5.33
CA ARG A 30 29.09 -0.05 -5.61
C ARG A 30 28.33 0.00 -6.93
N LYS A 31 28.83 -0.62 -7.99
CA LYS A 31 28.16 -0.70 -9.29
C LYS A 31 26.83 -1.46 -9.20
N LEU A 32 26.80 -2.62 -8.52
CA LEU A 32 25.58 -3.39 -8.30
C LEU A 32 24.53 -2.58 -7.51
N ASN A 33 24.94 -1.91 -6.44
CA ASN A 33 24.05 -1.08 -5.63
C ASN A 33 23.49 0.11 -6.44
N GLN A 34 24.30 0.76 -7.26
CA GLN A 34 23.83 1.84 -8.13
C GLN A 34 22.80 1.34 -9.14
N GLN A 35 23.04 0.22 -9.80
CA GLN A 35 22.09 -0.40 -10.74
C GLN A 35 20.78 -0.79 -10.03
N LEU A 36 20.85 -1.41 -8.85
CA LEU A 36 19.68 -1.76 -8.06
C LEU A 36 18.86 -0.54 -7.65
N SER A 37 19.52 0.55 -7.25
CA SER A 37 18.84 1.82 -6.91
C SER A 37 18.08 2.39 -8.10
N MET A 38 18.72 2.44 -9.26
CA MET A 38 18.10 2.95 -10.50
C MET A 38 16.92 2.09 -10.95
N LEU A 39 17.03 0.75 -10.88
CA LEU A 39 15.95 -0.15 -11.23
C LEU A 39 14.79 -0.08 -10.22
N SER A 40 15.10 0.09 -8.94
CA SER A 40 14.06 0.25 -7.91
C SER A 40 13.27 1.55 -8.10
N LEU A 41 13.97 2.64 -8.45
CA LEU A 41 13.33 3.92 -8.81
C LEU A 41 12.43 3.74 -10.05
N LYS A 42 12.98 3.17 -11.13
CA LYS A 42 12.23 2.90 -12.36
C LYS A 42 10.99 2.03 -12.12
N PHE A 43 11.11 1.00 -11.28
CA PHE A 43 9.97 0.16 -10.90
C PHE A 43 8.84 0.99 -10.27
N GLY A 44 9.19 1.85 -9.30
CA GLY A 44 8.22 2.71 -8.62
C GLY A 44 7.58 3.73 -9.55
N GLU A 45 8.37 4.39 -10.39
CA GLU A 45 7.90 5.38 -11.39
C GLU A 45 6.94 4.74 -12.40
N ASN A 46 7.24 3.53 -12.88
CA ASN A 46 6.37 2.80 -13.80
C ASN A 46 5.02 2.48 -13.16
N VAL A 47 5.01 1.96 -11.92
CA VAL A 47 3.76 1.68 -11.20
C VAL A 47 2.96 2.96 -10.96
N LEU A 48 3.63 4.05 -10.60
CA LEU A 48 2.98 5.35 -10.37
C LEU A 48 2.38 5.92 -11.66
N ALA A 49 3.12 5.85 -12.77
CA ALA A 49 2.65 6.30 -14.08
C ALA A 49 1.42 5.52 -14.55
N GLU A 50 1.43 4.19 -14.44
CA GLU A 50 0.27 3.33 -14.75
C GLU A 50 -0.94 3.68 -13.88
N THR A 51 -0.73 3.89 -12.58
CA THR A 51 -1.82 4.23 -11.65
C THR A 51 -2.50 5.55 -12.01
N ASN A 52 -1.73 6.54 -12.46
CA ASN A 52 -2.24 7.90 -12.64
C ASN A 52 -2.59 8.27 -14.09
N LYS A 53 -1.94 7.64 -15.09
CA LYS A 53 -2.07 8.09 -16.50
C LYS A 53 -2.88 7.15 -17.38
N ASN A 54 -2.71 5.85 -17.23
CA ASN A 54 -3.12 4.91 -18.28
C ASN A 54 -4.47 4.24 -18.03
N PHE A 55 -4.94 4.18 -16.78
CA PHE A 55 -6.21 3.55 -16.49
C PHE A 55 -7.22 4.52 -15.88
N LYS A 56 -8.40 4.54 -16.47
CA LYS A 56 -9.61 5.19 -15.93
C LYS A 56 -10.81 4.32 -16.25
N LEU A 57 -11.58 3.98 -15.24
CA LEU A 57 -12.89 3.38 -15.46
C LEU A 57 -13.88 4.52 -15.64
N VAL A 58 -14.34 4.72 -16.88
CA VAL A 58 -15.35 5.72 -17.20
C VAL A 58 -16.72 5.04 -17.18
N VAL A 59 -17.65 5.60 -16.42
CA VAL A 59 -19.04 5.17 -16.34
C VAL A 59 -19.92 6.26 -16.97
N ASP A 60 -20.71 5.87 -17.95
CA ASP A 60 -21.56 6.78 -18.74
C ASP A 60 -23.04 6.73 -18.30
N LYS A 61 -23.46 5.63 -17.67
CA LYS A 61 -24.86 5.38 -17.31
C LYS A 61 -25.04 5.42 -15.80
N LYS A 62 -26.05 6.15 -15.34
CA LYS A 62 -26.35 6.27 -13.90
C LYS A 62 -26.73 4.93 -13.26
N GLU A 63 -27.34 4.03 -14.02
CA GLU A 63 -27.72 2.69 -13.59
C GLU A 63 -26.52 1.84 -13.15
N ASP A 64 -25.34 2.07 -13.75
CA ASP A 64 -24.11 1.36 -13.45
C ASP A 64 -23.45 1.81 -12.13
N LEU A 65 -23.96 2.87 -11.51
CA LEU A 65 -23.53 3.38 -10.20
C LEU A 65 -24.29 2.77 -9.02
N LYS A 66 -25.24 1.89 -9.31
CA LYS A 66 -26.07 1.26 -8.29
C LYS A 66 -25.21 0.57 -7.22
N GLY A 67 -25.59 0.74 -5.94
CA GLY A 67 -24.87 0.25 -4.78
C GLY A 67 -23.84 1.22 -4.20
N LEU A 68 -23.40 2.24 -4.96
CA LEU A 68 -22.47 3.25 -4.48
C LEU A 68 -23.19 4.34 -3.66
N SER A 69 -22.51 4.88 -2.66
CA SER A 69 -22.99 6.00 -1.86
C SER A 69 -22.86 7.34 -2.62
N ASP A 70 -23.70 8.32 -2.26
CA ASP A 70 -23.74 9.63 -2.94
C ASP A 70 -22.39 10.36 -2.93
N ASP A 71 -21.62 10.25 -1.85
CA ASP A 71 -20.31 10.86 -1.75
C ASP A 71 -19.27 10.21 -2.67
N VAL A 72 -19.32 8.88 -2.86
CA VAL A 72 -18.48 8.16 -3.83
C VAL A 72 -18.84 8.56 -5.25
N ILE A 73 -20.14 8.69 -5.55
CA ILE A 73 -20.64 9.14 -6.85
C ILE A 73 -20.22 10.60 -7.13
N ALA A 74 -20.34 11.49 -6.14
CA ALA A 74 -19.93 12.89 -6.27
C ALA A 74 -18.41 13.03 -6.50
N ALA A 75 -17.58 12.26 -5.76
CA ALA A 75 -16.14 12.24 -5.97
C ALA A 75 -15.75 11.74 -7.36
N ALA A 76 -16.45 10.74 -7.89
CA ALA A 76 -16.23 10.24 -9.24
C ALA A 76 -16.65 11.25 -10.33
N ALA A 77 -17.73 12.01 -10.11
CA ALA A 77 -18.17 13.09 -10.99
C ALA A 77 -17.15 14.24 -11.01
N GLU A 78 -16.61 14.63 -9.86
CA GLU A 78 -15.56 15.64 -9.77
C GLU A 78 -14.26 15.18 -10.46
N THR A 79 -13.91 13.91 -10.32
CA THR A 79 -12.78 13.30 -11.04
C THR A 79 -13.00 13.33 -12.55
N ALA A 80 -14.21 13.05 -13.02
CA ALA A 80 -14.58 13.14 -14.43
C ALA A 80 -14.47 14.58 -14.95
N LYS A 81 -14.96 15.56 -14.19
CA LYS A 81 -14.87 16.99 -14.54
C LYS A 81 -13.42 17.43 -14.68
N LYS A 82 -12.54 17.08 -13.72
CA LYS A 82 -11.08 17.35 -13.80
C LYS A 82 -10.41 16.67 -15.00
N ALA A 83 -10.98 15.56 -15.48
CA ALA A 83 -10.49 14.85 -16.67
C ALA A 83 -11.11 15.35 -17.99
N GLY A 84 -11.93 16.42 -17.99
CA GLY A 84 -12.64 16.93 -19.17
C GLY A 84 -13.78 16.03 -19.66
N MET A 85 -14.35 15.21 -18.77
CA MET A 85 -15.45 14.26 -19.08
C MET A 85 -16.70 14.61 -18.28
N GLU A 86 -17.13 15.86 -18.32
CA GLU A 86 -18.31 16.34 -17.60
C GLU A 86 -19.56 15.53 -17.99
N GLY A 87 -20.42 15.25 -17.02
CA GLY A 87 -21.62 14.41 -17.22
C GLY A 87 -21.37 12.91 -17.09
N LYS A 88 -20.13 12.49 -16.86
CA LYS A 88 -19.72 11.09 -16.59
C LYS A 88 -19.19 10.92 -15.18
N TRP A 89 -18.81 9.68 -14.85
CA TRP A 89 -18.15 9.33 -13.59
C TRP A 89 -16.84 8.59 -13.88
N VAL A 90 -15.76 9.02 -13.24
CA VAL A 90 -14.45 8.41 -13.43
C VAL A 90 -13.93 7.82 -12.12
N PHE A 91 -13.66 6.52 -12.14
CA PHE A 91 -13.02 5.81 -11.06
C PHE A 91 -11.57 5.49 -11.44
N THR A 92 -10.66 5.72 -10.50
CA THR A 92 -9.21 5.54 -10.69
C THR A 92 -8.71 4.33 -9.92
N LEU A 93 -7.42 3.98 -10.10
CA LEU A 93 -6.76 2.90 -9.36
C LEU A 93 -6.26 3.35 -7.96
N GLN A 94 -6.51 4.59 -7.57
CA GLN A 94 -6.22 5.07 -6.22
C GLN A 94 -7.19 4.44 -5.22
N LYS A 95 -6.67 3.97 -4.09
CA LYS A 95 -7.46 3.20 -3.10
C LYS A 95 -8.77 3.86 -2.68
N PRO A 96 -8.84 5.17 -2.39
CA PRO A 96 -10.10 5.81 -1.99
C PRO A 96 -11.19 5.81 -3.09
N SER A 97 -10.79 5.73 -4.37
CA SER A 97 -11.72 5.60 -5.50
C SER A 97 -12.07 4.14 -5.78
N MET A 98 -11.04 3.26 -5.78
CA MET A 98 -11.17 1.86 -6.18
C MET A 98 -11.91 1.00 -5.14
N LEU A 99 -11.53 1.09 -3.87
CA LEU A 99 -12.04 0.17 -2.84
C LEU A 99 -13.55 0.30 -2.64
N PRO A 100 -14.14 1.50 -2.47
CA PRO A 100 -15.60 1.62 -2.37
C PRO A 100 -16.33 1.09 -3.60
N PHE A 101 -15.76 1.26 -4.79
CA PHE A 101 -16.34 0.69 -6.01
C PHE A 101 -16.35 -0.84 -5.98
N LEU A 102 -15.23 -1.47 -5.62
CA LEU A 102 -15.14 -2.94 -5.54
C LEU A 102 -16.01 -3.53 -4.42
N GLN A 103 -16.24 -2.77 -3.34
CA GLN A 103 -17.06 -3.21 -2.20
C GLN A 103 -18.57 -3.08 -2.46
N TYR A 104 -19.00 -2.04 -3.18
CA TYR A 104 -20.40 -1.66 -3.19
C TYR A 104 -21.06 -1.61 -4.59
N ALA A 105 -20.29 -1.41 -5.68
CA ALA A 105 -20.89 -1.34 -7.02
C ALA A 105 -21.57 -2.68 -7.40
N GLU A 106 -22.84 -2.64 -7.77
CA GLU A 106 -23.58 -3.83 -8.19
C GLU A 106 -23.13 -4.35 -9.55
N ASN A 107 -22.64 -3.48 -10.46
CA ASN A 107 -22.20 -3.88 -11.79
C ASN A 107 -20.91 -4.71 -11.72
N ARG A 108 -21.07 -6.03 -11.90
CA ARG A 108 -19.98 -7.02 -11.80
C ARG A 108 -18.91 -6.83 -12.86
N ASP A 109 -19.30 -6.51 -14.10
CA ASP A 109 -18.36 -6.35 -15.21
C ASP A 109 -17.46 -5.12 -15.02
N LEU A 110 -17.99 -4.06 -14.42
CA LEU A 110 -17.21 -2.88 -14.07
C LEU A 110 -16.28 -3.15 -12.88
N ARG A 111 -16.68 -3.96 -11.88
CA ARG A 111 -15.77 -4.42 -10.83
C ARG A 111 -14.61 -5.23 -11.43
N GLU A 112 -14.89 -6.15 -12.35
CA GLU A 112 -13.87 -6.92 -13.06
C GLU A 112 -12.87 -6.02 -13.79
N LYS A 113 -13.36 -5.04 -14.55
CA LYS A 113 -12.51 -4.09 -15.29
C LYS A 113 -11.60 -3.32 -14.35
N LEU A 114 -12.14 -2.76 -13.26
CA LEU A 114 -11.37 -1.99 -12.29
C LEU A 114 -10.33 -2.86 -11.57
N TYR A 115 -10.73 -4.05 -11.14
CA TYR A 115 -9.85 -5.02 -10.48
C TYR A 115 -8.69 -5.45 -11.38
N LYS A 116 -8.98 -5.82 -12.63
CA LYS A 116 -7.94 -6.19 -13.61
C LYS A 116 -7.03 -5.02 -13.94
N GLY A 117 -7.57 -3.80 -14.04
CA GLY A 117 -6.77 -2.59 -14.20
C GLY A 117 -5.77 -2.41 -13.07
N TYR A 118 -6.20 -2.64 -11.83
CA TYR A 118 -5.33 -2.54 -10.67
C TYR A 118 -4.24 -3.61 -10.62
N LEU A 119 -4.58 -4.88 -10.87
CA LEU A 119 -3.63 -5.99 -10.80
C LEU A 119 -2.59 -5.99 -11.93
N ASN A 120 -2.97 -5.48 -13.10
CA ASN A 120 -2.08 -5.46 -14.26
C ASN A 120 -1.25 -4.17 -14.39
N ARG A 121 -1.19 -3.34 -13.36
CA ARG A 121 -0.33 -2.15 -13.38
C ARG A 121 1.10 -2.53 -13.69
N ALA A 122 1.71 -1.81 -14.61
CA ALA A 122 3.06 -2.06 -15.10
C ALA A 122 3.28 -3.48 -15.68
N ASN A 123 2.23 -4.07 -16.29
CA ASN A 123 2.23 -5.40 -16.92
C ASN A 123 1.51 -5.41 -18.29
N TYR A 124 1.54 -4.30 -19.02
CA TYR A 124 0.80 -4.14 -20.28
C TYR A 124 1.67 -4.19 -21.54
N ASN A 125 2.94 -4.57 -21.47
CA ASN A 125 3.90 -4.54 -22.56
C ASN A 125 4.04 -3.14 -23.21
N ASN A 126 3.88 -2.09 -22.40
CA ASN A 126 4.04 -0.69 -22.81
C ASN A 126 5.34 -0.09 -22.22
N ALA A 127 5.53 1.23 -22.36
CA ALA A 127 6.72 1.93 -21.86
C ALA A 127 6.91 1.84 -20.32
N PHE A 128 5.85 1.48 -19.56
CA PHE A 128 5.86 1.36 -18.10
C PHE A 128 5.88 -0.10 -17.61
N ASP A 129 6.17 -1.04 -18.50
CA ASP A 129 6.19 -2.46 -18.14
C ASP A 129 7.38 -2.80 -17.23
N ASN A 130 7.10 -3.52 -16.13
CA ASN A 130 8.09 -3.86 -15.12
C ASN A 130 8.63 -5.31 -15.21
N LYS A 131 8.19 -6.13 -16.16
CA LYS A 131 8.62 -7.53 -16.23
C LYS A 131 10.13 -7.67 -16.33
N GLN A 132 10.76 -6.93 -17.24
CA GLN A 132 12.21 -6.95 -17.39
C GLN A 132 12.91 -6.29 -16.20
N VAL A 133 12.36 -5.20 -15.65
CA VAL A 133 12.89 -4.52 -14.46
C VAL A 133 12.94 -5.48 -13.26
N ILE A 134 11.89 -6.28 -13.06
CA ILE A 134 11.85 -7.30 -12.00
C ILE A 134 12.92 -8.37 -12.22
N ALA A 135 13.04 -8.89 -13.43
CA ALA A 135 14.04 -9.89 -13.77
C ALA A 135 15.47 -9.39 -13.49
N ASP A 136 15.77 -8.15 -13.89
CA ASP A 136 17.07 -7.52 -13.66
C ASP A 136 17.33 -7.28 -12.15
N ILE A 137 16.34 -6.80 -11.40
CA ILE A 137 16.46 -6.63 -9.94
C ILE A 137 16.76 -7.96 -9.25
N VAL A 138 16.04 -9.03 -9.59
CA VAL A 138 16.26 -10.36 -8.98
C VAL A 138 17.66 -10.87 -9.28
N LYS A 139 18.12 -10.74 -10.52
CA LYS A 139 19.47 -11.13 -10.93
C LYS A 139 20.55 -10.35 -10.16
N LEU A 140 20.43 -9.04 -10.08
CA LEU A 140 21.42 -8.20 -9.39
C LEU A 140 21.41 -8.43 -7.87
N ARG A 141 20.25 -8.71 -7.27
CA ARG A 141 20.15 -9.08 -5.85
C ARG A 141 20.89 -10.38 -5.56
N ASP A 142 20.77 -11.39 -6.42
CA ASP A 142 21.49 -12.65 -6.29
C ASP A 142 23.00 -12.44 -6.45
N GLN A 143 23.44 -11.68 -7.45
CA GLN A 143 24.85 -11.32 -7.63
C GLN A 143 25.43 -10.59 -6.42
N ARG A 144 24.69 -9.61 -5.86
CA ARG A 144 25.11 -8.89 -4.66
C ARG A 144 25.27 -9.81 -3.46
N ALA A 145 24.30 -10.71 -3.23
CA ALA A 145 24.37 -11.67 -2.13
C ALA A 145 25.61 -12.58 -2.26
N LYS A 146 25.85 -13.12 -3.44
CA LYS A 146 27.04 -13.95 -3.70
C LYS A 146 28.35 -13.21 -3.53
N LEU A 147 28.42 -11.95 -3.97
CA LEU A 147 29.60 -11.11 -3.78
C LEU A 147 29.90 -10.88 -2.30
N LEU A 148 28.87 -10.79 -1.45
CA LEU A 148 28.96 -10.63 0.00
C LEU A 148 29.16 -11.99 0.74
N GLY A 149 29.28 -13.11 0.02
CA GLY A 149 29.55 -14.44 0.61
C GLY A 149 28.30 -15.23 1.01
N TYR A 150 27.11 -14.77 0.64
CA TYR A 150 25.86 -15.48 0.93
C TYR A 150 25.46 -16.40 -0.23
N PRO A 151 24.84 -17.56 0.04
CA PRO A 151 24.43 -18.50 -1.01
C PRO A 151 23.32 -17.94 -1.92
N ASN A 152 22.50 -17.06 -1.42
CA ASN A 152 21.40 -16.39 -2.14
C ASN A 152 20.94 -15.13 -1.41
N TYR A 153 20.04 -14.37 -2.07
CA TYR A 153 19.53 -13.12 -1.52
C TYR A 153 18.68 -13.30 -0.25
N ALA A 154 17.92 -14.40 -0.15
CA ALA A 154 17.10 -14.67 1.03
C ALA A 154 18.00 -14.87 2.27
N ALA A 155 19.07 -15.66 2.15
CA ALA A 155 20.04 -15.85 3.24
C ALA A 155 20.68 -14.51 3.66
N TYR A 156 21.08 -13.67 2.69
CA TYR A 156 21.60 -12.33 2.97
C TYR A 156 20.60 -11.46 3.76
N VAL A 157 19.33 -11.47 3.37
CA VAL A 157 18.31 -10.63 4.03
C VAL A 157 18.04 -11.08 5.45
N VAL A 158 17.84 -12.39 5.68
CA VAL A 158 17.38 -12.90 6.99
C VAL A 158 18.48 -13.08 8.03
N ASP A 159 19.74 -13.05 7.63
CA ASP A 159 20.88 -13.23 8.52
C ASP A 159 20.88 -12.25 9.71
N ASP A 160 20.50 -11.00 9.48
CA ASP A 160 20.39 -9.97 10.53
C ASP A 160 18.97 -9.86 11.12
N ASN A 161 18.02 -10.68 10.70
CA ASN A 161 16.66 -10.71 11.22
C ASN A 161 16.48 -11.84 12.26
N MET A 162 15.38 -11.80 13.02
CA MET A 162 15.08 -12.82 14.05
C MET A 162 15.06 -14.25 13.49
N ALA A 163 14.64 -14.45 12.27
CA ALA A 163 14.53 -15.75 11.63
C ALA A 163 15.88 -16.40 11.36
N LYS A 164 16.95 -15.63 11.15
CA LYS A 164 18.33 -16.07 10.89
C LYS A 164 18.54 -16.87 9.61
N THR A 165 17.64 -17.75 9.23
CA THR A 165 17.77 -18.57 8.01
C THR A 165 16.46 -18.58 7.20
N PRO A 166 16.55 -18.76 5.86
CA PRO A 166 15.37 -18.91 5.02
C PRO A 166 14.49 -20.10 5.43
N GLU A 167 15.08 -21.19 5.93
CA GLU A 167 14.38 -22.38 6.40
C GLU A 167 13.49 -22.08 7.61
N ASN A 168 13.95 -21.24 8.54
CA ASN A 168 13.16 -20.81 9.69
C ASN A 168 11.97 -19.96 9.24
N VAL A 169 12.15 -19.09 8.24
CA VAL A 169 11.04 -18.31 7.63
C VAL A 169 10.02 -19.24 7.02
N ASP A 170 10.47 -20.20 6.20
CA ASP A 170 9.57 -21.14 5.52
C ASP A 170 8.77 -21.98 6.54
N GLN A 171 9.45 -22.56 7.54
CA GLN A 171 8.79 -23.32 8.60
C GLN A 171 7.75 -22.49 9.37
N PHE A 172 8.06 -21.24 9.65
CA PHE A 172 7.11 -20.34 10.33
C PHE A 172 5.91 -20.04 9.44
N LEU A 173 6.13 -19.71 8.17
CA LEU A 173 5.06 -19.43 7.21
C LEU A 173 4.18 -20.66 6.98
N MET A 174 4.77 -21.87 6.87
CA MET A 174 4.00 -23.11 6.68
C MET A 174 3.12 -23.46 7.88
N LYS A 175 3.53 -23.12 9.11
CA LYS A 175 2.66 -23.25 10.29
C LYS A 175 1.40 -22.39 10.20
N LEU A 176 1.50 -21.20 9.59
CA LEU A 176 0.36 -20.30 9.40
C LEU A 176 -0.46 -20.63 8.14
N TRP A 177 0.20 -21.16 7.10
CA TRP A 177 -0.42 -21.38 5.80
C TRP A 177 -1.59 -22.35 5.85
N ALA A 178 -1.44 -23.51 6.48
CA ALA A 178 -2.48 -24.54 6.53
C ALA A 178 -3.78 -24.02 7.19
N PRO A 179 -3.75 -23.46 8.42
CA PRO A 179 -4.96 -22.93 9.05
C PRO A 179 -5.52 -21.69 8.31
N ALA A 180 -4.66 -20.83 7.75
CA ALA A 180 -5.10 -19.68 6.97
C ALA A 180 -5.81 -20.09 5.68
N LEU A 181 -5.29 -21.10 4.97
CA LEU A 181 -5.91 -21.64 3.77
C LEU A 181 -7.29 -22.26 4.05
N GLU A 182 -7.42 -23.03 5.14
CA GLU A 182 -8.71 -23.60 5.55
C GLU A 182 -9.72 -22.50 5.90
N ARG A 183 -9.28 -21.44 6.56
CA ARG A 183 -10.12 -20.28 6.84
C ARG A 183 -10.57 -19.58 5.55
N ALA A 184 -9.65 -19.33 4.62
CA ALA A 184 -9.95 -18.71 3.34
C ALA A 184 -10.94 -19.53 2.49
N LYS A 185 -10.83 -20.88 2.53
CA LYS A 185 -11.81 -21.77 1.87
C LYS A 185 -13.22 -21.58 2.44
N LYS A 186 -13.36 -21.54 3.78
CA LYS A 186 -14.66 -21.31 4.44
C LYS A 186 -15.24 -19.94 4.09
N GLU A 187 -14.42 -18.90 4.07
CA GLU A 187 -14.86 -17.55 3.68
C GLU A 187 -15.32 -17.52 2.20
N ARG A 188 -14.61 -18.22 1.33
CA ARG A 188 -15.04 -18.40 -0.06
C ARG A 188 -16.38 -19.12 -0.18
N GLU A 189 -16.59 -20.18 0.60
CA GLU A 189 -17.84 -20.93 0.64
C GLU A 189 -19.01 -20.06 1.14
N ASP A 190 -18.80 -19.28 2.21
CA ASP A 190 -19.80 -18.32 2.70
C ASP A 190 -20.19 -17.28 1.62
N MET A 191 -19.21 -16.77 0.87
CA MET A 191 -19.48 -15.83 -0.22
C MET A 191 -20.19 -16.50 -1.40
N GLN A 192 -19.82 -17.73 -1.77
CA GLN A 192 -20.51 -18.48 -2.80
C GLN A 192 -21.95 -18.77 -2.42
N ALA A 193 -22.21 -19.16 -1.17
CA ALA A 193 -23.56 -19.35 -0.68
C ALA A 193 -24.43 -18.08 -0.74
N MET A 194 -23.81 -16.90 -0.54
CA MET A 194 -24.48 -15.62 -0.71
C MET A 194 -24.86 -15.38 -2.18
N ILE A 195 -23.95 -15.68 -3.12
CA ILE A 195 -24.22 -15.60 -4.56
C ILE A 195 -25.40 -16.50 -4.93
N ASP A 196 -25.38 -17.75 -4.48
CA ASP A 196 -26.40 -18.74 -4.80
C ASP A 196 -27.78 -18.33 -4.23
N LYS A 197 -27.80 -17.81 -2.99
CA LYS A 197 -29.01 -17.27 -2.34
C LYS A 197 -29.62 -16.09 -3.11
N GLU A 198 -28.80 -15.27 -3.72
CA GLU A 198 -29.23 -14.13 -4.56
C GLU A 198 -29.63 -14.55 -5.99
N GLY A 199 -29.57 -15.84 -6.31
CA GLY A 199 -29.90 -16.38 -7.63
C GLY A 199 -28.78 -16.21 -8.66
N GLY A 200 -27.56 -15.87 -8.21
CA GLY A 200 -26.38 -15.76 -9.09
C GLY A 200 -25.96 -17.12 -9.63
N LYS A 201 -25.79 -17.22 -10.96
CA LYS A 201 -25.38 -18.48 -11.64
C LYS A 201 -23.91 -18.47 -12.05
N PHE A 202 -23.03 -17.94 -11.17
CA PHE A 202 -21.60 -17.85 -11.44
C PHE A 202 -20.78 -18.27 -10.20
N LYS A 203 -19.54 -18.69 -10.45
CA LYS A 203 -18.59 -18.96 -9.37
C LYS A 203 -17.89 -17.68 -8.96
N LEU A 204 -17.70 -17.52 -7.66
CA LEU A 204 -16.96 -16.40 -7.06
C LEU A 204 -15.60 -16.25 -7.77
N GLN A 205 -15.30 -15.06 -8.24
CA GLN A 205 -14.03 -14.67 -8.82
C GLN A 205 -13.33 -13.63 -7.93
N SER A 206 -12.04 -13.37 -8.20
CA SER A 206 -11.25 -12.45 -7.37
C SER A 206 -11.83 -11.03 -7.30
N TRP A 207 -12.46 -10.54 -8.37
CA TRP A 207 -13.13 -9.23 -8.41
C TRP A 207 -14.48 -9.18 -7.70
N ASP A 208 -15.02 -10.32 -7.29
CA ASP A 208 -16.23 -10.44 -6.51
C ASP A 208 -15.95 -10.44 -5.00
N TRP A 209 -14.70 -10.67 -4.59
CA TRP A 209 -14.31 -10.92 -3.20
C TRP A 209 -14.74 -9.77 -2.28
N TRP A 210 -14.36 -8.53 -2.57
CA TRP A 210 -14.70 -7.38 -1.71
C TRP A 210 -16.21 -7.17 -1.61
N TYR A 211 -16.92 -7.32 -2.72
CA TYR A 211 -18.37 -7.12 -2.77
C TYR A 211 -19.12 -8.15 -1.92
N TYR A 212 -18.79 -9.43 -2.07
CA TYR A 212 -19.47 -10.49 -1.30
C TYR A 212 -18.93 -10.62 0.12
N ALA A 213 -17.67 -10.31 0.39
CA ALA A 213 -17.14 -10.23 1.75
C ALA A 213 -17.88 -9.16 2.57
N GLU A 214 -18.18 -7.99 1.96
CA GLU A 214 -18.97 -6.93 2.60
C GLU A 214 -20.41 -7.38 2.89
N LYS A 215 -21.05 -8.05 1.96
CA LYS A 215 -22.40 -8.60 2.16
C LYS A 215 -22.42 -9.66 3.27
N VAL A 216 -21.45 -10.56 3.30
CA VAL A 216 -21.33 -11.57 4.36
C VAL A 216 -21.07 -10.90 5.71
N ARG A 217 -20.19 -9.89 5.75
CA ARG A 217 -19.90 -9.10 6.96
C ARG A 217 -21.16 -8.45 7.51
N LYS A 218 -21.92 -7.77 6.66
CA LYS A 218 -23.20 -7.15 7.03
C LYS A 218 -24.20 -8.18 7.54
N ALA A 219 -24.32 -9.32 6.88
CA ALA A 219 -25.25 -10.39 7.28
C ALA A 219 -24.88 -11.06 8.60
N LYS A 220 -23.56 -11.21 8.90
CA LYS A 220 -23.09 -11.87 10.12
C LYS A 220 -23.00 -10.97 11.34
N TYR A 221 -22.64 -9.69 11.14
CA TYR A 221 -22.29 -8.78 12.23
C TYR A 221 -23.18 -7.55 12.33
N ASP A 222 -24.14 -7.39 11.40
CA ASP A 222 -25.02 -6.21 11.30
C ASP A 222 -24.24 -4.88 11.37
N LEU A 223 -23.03 -4.88 10.83
CA LEU A 223 -22.13 -3.73 10.81
C LEU A 223 -22.18 -3.04 9.45
N ASP A 224 -22.61 -1.78 9.45
CA ASP A 224 -22.58 -0.90 8.29
C ASP A 224 -21.53 0.20 8.50
N GLU A 225 -20.49 0.24 7.67
CA GLU A 225 -19.44 1.26 7.75
C GLU A 225 -19.98 2.68 7.54
N ALA A 226 -21.09 2.84 6.80
CA ALA A 226 -21.73 4.13 6.63
C ALA A 226 -22.17 4.75 7.95
N GLN A 227 -22.55 3.93 8.96
CA GLN A 227 -22.92 4.39 10.29
C GLN A 227 -21.71 4.87 11.10
N LEU A 228 -20.51 4.34 10.82
CA LEU A 228 -19.28 4.72 11.52
C LEU A 228 -18.65 5.99 10.94
N LYS A 229 -18.85 6.23 9.64
CA LYS A 229 -18.19 7.31 8.89
C LYS A 229 -18.33 8.71 9.52
N PRO A 230 -19.50 9.13 10.05
CA PRO A 230 -19.64 10.44 10.69
C PRO A 230 -18.76 10.65 11.92
N TYR A 231 -18.40 9.57 12.62
CA TYR A 231 -17.54 9.64 13.82
C TYR A 231 -16.05 9.81 13.48
N PHE A 232 -15.64 9.37 12.27
CA PHE A 232 -14.25 9.37 11.82
C PHE A 232 -13.96 10.47 10.78
N LYS A 233 -14.49 11.68 11.02
CA LYS A 233 -14.06 12.85 10.26
C LYS A 233 -12.56 13.07 10.46
N LEU A 234 -11.86 13.50 9.41
CA LEU A 234 -10.41 13.66 9.44
C LEU A 234 -9.94 14.53 10.63
N GLU A 235 -10.62 15.62 10.88
CA GLU A 235 -10.32 16.53 11.99
C GLU A 235 -10.41 15.80 13.35
N ASN A 236 -11.47 15.04 13.56
CA ASN A 236 -11.66 14.26 14.80
C ASN A 236 -10.58 13.19 14.98
N VAL A 237 -10.13 12.57 13.88
CA VAL A 237 -9.06 11.57 13.92
C VAL A 237 -7.71 12.21 14.25
N ILE A 238 -7.42 13.39 13.69
CA ILE A 238 -6.21 14.17 14.00
C ILE A 238 -6.22 14.57 15.49
N ASP A 239 -7.32 15.13 15.98
CA ASP A 239 -7.46 15.51 17.38
C ASP A 239 -7.32 14.30 18.32
N GLY A 240 -7.91 13.17 17.94
CA GLY A 240 -7.77 11.90 18.66
C GLY A 240 -6.33 11.40 18.70
N MET A 241 -5.60 11.46 17.59
CA MET A 241 -4.18 11.10 17.52
C MET A 241 -3.35 11.99 18.45
N ILE A 242 -3.54 13.31 18.38
CA ILE A 242 -2.85 14.30 19.23
C ILE A 242 -3.17 14.03 20.71
N TYR A 243 -4.43 13.78 21.04
CA TYR A 243 -4.86 13.44 22.40
C TYR A 243 -4.14 12.20 22.93
N VAL A 244 -4.10 11.12 22.15
CA VAL A 244 -3.45 9.86 22.56
C VAL A 244 -1.94 10.08 22.75
N ALA A 245 -1.28 10.75 21.80
CA ALA A 245 0.15 11.07 21.91
C ALA A 245 0.47 11.92 23.15
N ASN A 246 -0.38 12.93 23.43
CA ASN A 246 -0.24 13.73 24.64
C ASN A 246 -0.39 12.90 25.93
N LYS A 247 -1.40 12.00 25.98
CA LYS A 247 -1.63 11.15 27.15
C LYS A 247 -0.52 10.13 27.40
N LEU A 248 0.04 9.56 26.33
CA LEU A 248 1.09 8.56 26.46
C LEU A 248 2.48 9.14 26.71
N TYR A 249 2.79 10.28 26.07
CA TYR A 249 4.14 10.82 26.03
C TYR A 249 4.26 12.25 26.57
N GLY A 250 3.15 12.92 26.88
CA GLY A 250 3.15 14.30 27.34
C GLY A 250 3.46 15.35 26.28
N VAL A 251 3.63 14.94 25.01
CA VAL A 251 4.00 15.83 23.91
C VAL A 251 2.84 16.71 23.45
N LYS A 252 3.16 17.90 22.96
CA LYS A 252 2.21 18.87 22.40
C LYS A 252 2.42 19.00 20.90
N PHE A 253 1.33 19.16 20.14
CA PHE A 253 1.35 19.45 18.71
C PHE A 253 0.81 20.86 18.49
N ILE A 254 1.63 21.74 17.96
CA ILE A 254 1.29 23.15 17.68
C ILE A 254 1.26 23.33 16.18
N LYS A 255 0.09 23.69 15.63
CA LYS A 255 -0.04 23.95 14.18
C LYS A 255 0.83 25.13 13.77
N ARG A 256 1.62 24.97 12.73
CA ARG A 256 2.61 25.94 12.24
C ARG A 256 2.32 26.31 10.76
N PRO A 257 1.36 27.22 10.53
CA PRO A 257 1.04 27.68 9.16
C PRO A 257 2.15 28.54 8.54
N ASP A 258 3.10 28.98 9.33
CA ASP A 258 4.28 29.75 8.92
C ASP A 258 5.40 28.88 8.32
N ILE A 259 5.35 27.55 8.54
CA ILE A 259 6.34 26.62 7.98
C ILE A 259 5.95 26.25 6.54
N PRO A 260 6.87 26.40 5.56
CA PRO A 260 6.60 26.03 4.19
C PRO A 260 6.21 24.55 4.03
N VAL A 261 5.15 24.28 3.28
CA VAL A 261 4.70 22.94 2.93
C VAL A 261 4.92 22.68 1.44
N TYR A 262 5.19 21.45 1.10
CA TYR A 262 5.46 21.04 -0.29
C TYR A 262 4.18 20.89 -1.14
N ASN A 263 3.02 20.96 -0.52
CA ASN A 263 1.69 20.96 -1.15
C ASN A 263 0.70 21.67 -0.25
N GLU A 264 -0.24 22.42 -0.82
CA GLU A 264 -1.23 23.21 -0.10
C GLU A 264 -2.16 22.40 0.82
N GLU A 265 -2.36 21.11 0.53
CA GLU A 265 -3.15 20.19 1.36
C GLU A 265 -2.35 19.62 2.55
N ALA A 266 -1.02 19.79 2.58
CA ALA A 266 -0.19 19.33 3.66
C ALA A 266 -0.24 20.32 4.86
N MET A 267 -0.19 19.76 6.07
CA MET A 267 -0.20 20.51 7.31
C MET A 267 1.11 20.32 8.06
N ALA A 268 1.69 21.40 8.60
CA ALA A 268 2.87 21.35 9.45
C ALA A 268 2.51 21.58 10.92
N TYR A 269 3.09 20.78 11.80
CA TYR A 269 2.97 20.90 13.25
C TYR A 269 4.37 20.87 13.88
N GLU A 270 4.57 21.71 14.88
CA GLU A 270 5.71 21.58 15.77
C GLU A 270 5.35 20.65 16.92
N VAL A 271 6.18 19.67 17.16
CA VAL A 271 6.07 18.76 18.30
C VAL A 271 6.99 19.28 19.41
N GLN A 272 6.43 19.48 20.61
CA GLN A 272 7.13 19.99 21.77
C GLN A 272 6.95 19.07 22.97
N GLU A 273 7.94 19.06 23.87
CA GLU A 273 7.81 18.50 25.22
C GLU A 273 6.79 19.27 26.05
N ALA A 274 6.42 18.72 27.22
CA ALA A 274 5.49 19.38 28.13
C ALA A 274 5.97 20.77 28.59
N ASP A 275 7.29 20.95 28.73
CA ASP A 275 7.96 22.21 29.11
C ASP A 275 8.12 23.23 27.97
N GLY A 276 7.73 22.85 26.75
CA GLY A 276 7.83 23.68 25.54
C GLY A 276 9.11 23.48 24.73
N ARG A 277 10.00 22.56 25.11
CA ARG A 277 11.22 22.26 24.37
C ARG A 277 10.88 21.62 23.02
N HIS A 278 11.46 22.15 21.96
CA HIS A 278 11.29 21.66 20.60
C HIS A 278 11.81 20.22 20.45
N ILE A 279 10.99 19.33 19.85
CA ILE A 279 11.36 17.95 19.48
C ILE A 279 11.59 17.85 17.97
N GLY A 280 10.64 18.36 17.16
CA GLY A 280 10.73 18.27 15.73
C GLY A 280 9.52 18.87 15.02
N ILE A 281 9.54 18.80 13.68
CA ILE A 281 8.43 19.20 12.81
C ILE A 281 7.75 17.96 12.25
N PHE A 282 6.44 17.91 12.36
CA PHE A 282 5.61 16.81 11.89
C PHE A 282 4.69 17.29 10.77
N TYR A 283 4.78 16.62 9.60
CA TYR A 283 3.91 16.91 8.47
C TYR A 283 2.82 15.85 8.35
N MET A 284 1.60 16.29 8.08
CA MET A 284 0.45 15.45 7.76
C MET A 284 -0.01 15.73 6.33
N ASP A 285 -0.20 14.67 5.53
CA ASP A 285 -0.63 14.78 4.15
C ASP A 285 -1.50 13.56 3.79
N PHE A 286 -2.82 13.74 3.82
CA PHE A 286 -3.79 12.64 3.77
C PHE A 286 -4.36 12.36 2.37
N HIS A 287 -4.42 13.38 1.51
CA HIS A 287 -5.14 13.26 0.25
C HIS A 287 -4.29 12.66 -0.86
N PRO A 288 -4.86 11.73 -1.67
CA PRO A 288 -4.18 11.19 -2.84
C PRO A 288 -4.10 12.24 -3.94
N ARG A 289 -2.97 12.26 -4.67
CA ARG A 289 -2.78 13.10 -5.86
C ARG A 289 -1.79 12.48 -6.83
N PRO A 290 -1.75 12.91 -8.10
CA PRO A 290 -0.69 12.51 -9.03
C PRO A 290 0.70 12.82 -8.44
N GLY A 291 1.62 11.86 -8.57
CA GLY A 291 2.97 11.98 -8.00
C GLY A 291 3.12 11.49 -6.56
N LYS A 292 2.03 11.19 -5.85
CA LYS A 292 2.06 10.62 -4.51
C LYS A 292 1.86 9.11 -4.54
N ASN A 293 2.77 8.37 -3.91
CA ASN A 293 2.63 6.93 -3.75
C ASN A 293 1.54 6.60 -2.73
N ALA A 294 0.85 5.48 -2.95
CA ALA A 294 -0.11 4.97 -1.98
C ALA A 294 0.64 4.33 -0.80
N GLY A 295 0.19 4.60 0.41
CA GLY A 295 0.76 4.05 1.65
C GLY A 295 0.63 5.03 2.80
N ALA A 296 1.14 4.62 3.96
CA ALA A 296 1.37 5.46 5.12
C ALA A 296 2.88 5.38 5.44
N TRP A 297 3.52 6.52 5.54
CA TRP A 297 4.96 6.63 5.68
C TRP A 297 5.29 7.51 6.89
#